data_3ef46b1dc75a838c7f42a8694b154d58
#
_entry.id   3ef46b1dc75a838c7f42a8694b154d58
#
_cell.length_a   1.000
_cell.length_b   1.000
_cell.length_c   1.000
_cell.angle_alpha   90.00
_cell.angle_beta   90.00
_cell.angle_gamma   90.00
#
_symmetry.space_group_name_H-M   'P 1'
#
loop_
_entity.id
_entity.type
_entity.pdbx_description
1 polymer ?
#
loop_
_entity_poly.entity_id
_entity_poly.type
_entity_poly.pdbx_seq_one_letter_code
_entity_poly.pdbx_strand_id
1 'polypeptide(L)'
;MDWKKYEEITKHIYETLGKASGVRVECFGNQCKIKGKSFVEHQVDVLTSHSDGIHSYKTVIECKYWEENINKDIIMKVAEIVEDTGASKGIIVSKNGFTPDAVAFAKYKNIGLVELREPTDDDWEGRIRTIQFNMNMLLPQVNGIELIISPETISTLKQGSRMRVEFLDFEYPDGKTENIEKYITIVRSKEI
;
A
#
# COMPACT_ATOMS: atom_id res chain seq x y z
N MET A 1 20.91 0.75 1.65
CA MET A 1 20.06 0.05 2.66
C MET A 1 20.97 -0.82 3.50
N ASP A 2 20.71 -0.98 4.79
CA ASP A 2 21.42 -1.89 5.68
C ASP A 2 20.55 -3.11 6.03
N TRP A 3 21.15 -4.11 6.71
CA TRP A 3 20.46 -5.35 7.06
C TRP A 3 19.28 -5.14 8.02
N LYS A 4 19.37 -4.18 8.97
CA LYS A 4 18.29 -3.87 9.91
C LYS A 4 17.06 -3.33 9.19
N LYS A 5 17.29 -2.42 8.25
CA LYS A 5 16.22 -1.85 7.43
C LYS A 5 15.59 -2.90 6.51
N TYR A 6 16.37 -3.87 6.06
CA TYR A 6 15.88 -5.00 5.27
C TYR A 6 14.93 -5.90 6.08
N GLU A 7 15.28 -6.23 7.33
CA GLU A 7 14.39 -6.94 8.25
C GLU A 7 13.10 -6.15 8.54
N GLU A 8 13.22 -4.83 8.75
CA GLU A 8 12.08 -3.95 9.00
C GLU A 8 11.13 -3.88 7.79
N ILE A 9 11.66 -3.79 6.58
CA ILE A 9 10.86 -3.83 5.34
C ILE A 9 10.16 -5.19 5.22
N THR A 10 10.87 -6.28 5.45
CA THR A 10 10.29 -7.62 5.45
C THR A 10 9.13 -7.72 6.44
N LYS A 11 9.34 -7.29 7.68
CA LYS A 11 8.28 -7.21 8.69
C LYS A 11 7.07 -6.41 8.19
N HIS A 12 7.31 -5.21 7.66
CA HIS A 12 6.26 -4.32 7.17
C HIS A 12 5.44 -4.95 6.03
N ILE A 13 6.09 -5.68 5.13
CA ILE A 13 5.41 -6.44 4.07
C ILE A 13 4.47 -7.47 4.67
N TYR A 14 4.94 -8.26 5.64
CA TYR A 14 4.10 -9.27 6.31
C TYR A 14 2.96 -8.65 7.13
N GLU A 15 3.18 -7.52 7.78
CA GLU A 15 2.13 -6.77 8.48
C GLU A 15 1.06 -6.25 7.51
N THR A 16 1.49 -5.68 6.39
CA THR A 16 0.58 -5.03 5.44
C THR A 16 -0.21 -6.03 4.61
N LEU A 17 0.49 -6.97 3.97
CA LEU A 17 -0.13 -7.96 3.11
C LEU A 17 -0.81 -9.08 3.91
N GLY A 18 -0.25 -9.42 5.07
CA GLY A 18 -0.78 -10.47 5.93
C GLY A 18 -2.05 -10.09 6.68
N LYS A 19 -2.27 -8.80 6.94
CA LYS A 19 -3.41 -8.30 7.72
C LYS A 19 -4.76 -8.74 7.15
N ALA A 20 -4.92 -8.68 5.84
CA ALA A 20 -6.15 -9.11 5.17
C ALA A 20 -6.39 -10.63 5.25
N SER A 21 -5.32 -11.41 5.45
CA SER A 21 -5.34 -12.89 5.54
C SER A 21 -5.25 -13.40 6.98
N GLY A 22 -5.38 -12.53 8.00
CA GLY A 22 -5.31 -12.93 9.40
C GLY A 22 -3.91 -13.26 9.91
N VAL A 23 -2.86 -12.93 9.17
CA VAL A 23 -1.47 -13.08 9.60
C VAL A 23 -1.10 -11.92 10.52
N ARG A 24 -0.42 -12.23 11.65
CA ARG A 24 0.09 -11.25 12.62
C ARG A 24 1.57 -11.45 12.83
N VAL A 25 2.33 -10.37 12.92
CA VAL A 25 3.72 -10.40 13.35
C VAL A 25 3.74 -10.47 14.88
N GLU A 26 4.32 -11.54 15.45
CA GLU A 26 4.46 -11.74 16.90
C GLU A 26 5.68 -11.01 17.45
N CYS A 27 6.80 -11.11 16.77
CA CYS A 27 8.04 -10.41 17.10
C CYS A 27 8.96 -10.28 15.89
N PHE A 28 9.96 -9.38 15.97
CA PHE A 28 10.98 -9.21 14.94
C PHE A 28 12.31 -8.71 15.53
N GLY A 29 13.38 -8.87 14.75
CA GLY A 29 14.73 -8.41 15.06
C GLY A 29 15.41 -9.20 16.18
N ASN A 30 16.47 -8.64 16.75
CA ASN A 30 17.38 -9.34 17.68
C ASN A 30 16.72 -9.89 18.95
N GLN A 31 15.57 -9.38 19.34
CA GLN A 31 14.83 -9.84 20.53
C GLN A 31 13.79 -10.91 20.19
N CYS A 32 13.62 -11.22 18.91
CA CYS A 32 12.66 -12.21 18.48
C CYS A 32 13.22 -13.62 18.68
N LYS A 33 12.69 -14.33 19.65
CA LYS A 33 13.12 -15.67 20.02
C LYS A 33 11.94 -16.62 20.10
N ILE A 34 12.15 -17.84 19.68
CA ILE A 34 11.20 -18.94 19.80
C ILE A 34 11.88 -20.14 20.47
N LYS A 35 11.24 -20.71 21.47
CA LYS A 35 11.79 -21.87 22.20
C LYS A 35 11.47 -23.16 21.46
N GLY A 36 12.50 -23.96 21.25
CA GLY A 36 12.40 -25.30 20.68
C GLY A 36 11.95 -26.38 21.67
N LYS A 37 11.61 -27.56 21.14
CA LYS A 37 11.36 -28.79 21.89
C LYS A 37 12.62 -29.28 22.63
N SER A 38 13.77 -28.95 22.07
CA SER A 38 15.10 -29.19 22.68
C SER A 38 15.37 -28.30 23.90
N PHE A 39 14.46 -27.39 24.26
CA PHE A 39 14.60 -26.32 25.25
C PHE A 39 15.61 -25.22 24.87
N VAL A 40 16.19 -25.27 23.67
CA VAL A 40 17.03 -24.20 23.12
C VAL A 40 16.18 -23.08 22.60
N GLU A 41 16.62 -21.83 22.83
CA GLU A 41 16.00 -20.64 22.22
C GLU A 41 16.66 -20.36 20.86
N HIS A 42 15.85 -20.30 19.83
CA HIS A 42 16.26 -19.90 18.50
C HIS A 42 15.92 -18.43 18.27
N GLN A 43 16.90 -17.63 17.90
CA GLN A 43 16.66 -16.29 17.40
C GLN A 43 16.22 -16.40 15.94
N VAL A 44 15.18 -15.64 15.58
CA VAL A 44 14.64 -15.54 14.22
C VAL A 44 14.43 -14.06 13.88
N ASP A 45 14.52 -13.69 12.61
CA ASP A 45 14.41 -12.28 12.23
C ASP A 45 12.98 -11.78 12.30
N VAL A 46 12.00 -12.59 11.88
CA VAL A 46 10.57 -12.31 12.03
C VAL A 46 9.82 -13.58 12.37
N LEU A 47 8.92 -13.51 13.35
CA LEU A 47 7.99 -14.58 13.68
C LEU A 47 6.56 -14.09 13.40
N THR A 48 5.83 -14.85 12.61
CA THR A 48 4.41 -14.58 12.36
C THR A 48 3.53 -15.72 12.83
N SER A 49 2.29 -15.39 13.16
CA SER A 49 1.23 -16.36 13.39
C SER A 49 0.04 -16.09 12.48
N HIS A 50 -0.64 -17.15 12.14
CA HIS A 50 -1.91 -17.13 11.41
C HIS A 50 -2.90 -18.06 12.11
N SER A 51 -4.15 -17.63 12.24
CA SER A 51 -5.22 -18.46 12.80
C SER A 51 -6.45 -18.37 11.91
N ASP A 52 -7.02 -19.53 11.63
CA ASP A 52 -8.33 -19.66 10.96
C ASP A 52 -9.51 -19.73 11.95
N GLY A 53 -9.23 -19.47 13.24
CA GLY A 53 -10.21 -19.56 14.34
C GLY A 53 -10.28 -20.94 15.01
N ILE A 54 -9.71 -21.98 14.38
CA ILE A 54 -9.64 -23.35 14.89
C ILE A 54 -8.19 -23.76 15.10
N HIS A 55 -7.32 -23.43 14.14
CA HIS A 55 -5.91 -23.77 14.15
C HIS A 55 -5.05 -22.52 14.20
N SER A 56 -3.86 -22.67 14.76
CA SER A 56 -2.84 -21.62 14.77
C SER A 56 -1.56 -22.13 14.16
N TYR A 57 -1.03 -21.39 13.21
CA TYR A 57 0.16 -21.70 12.45
C TYR A 57 1.23 -20.66 12.69
N LYS A 58 2.44 -21.09 13.07
CA LYS A 58 3.59 -20.20 13.21
C LYS A 58 4.50 -20.32 12.00
N THR A 59 4.98 -19.18 11.53
CA THR A 59 5.97 -19.11 10.45
C THR A 59 7.21 -18.40 10.94
N VAL A 60 8.34 -19.06 10.78
CA VAL A 60 9.67 -18.52 11.04
C VAL A 60 10.21 -17.90 9.75
N ILE A 61 10.68 -16.67 9.82
CA ILE A 61 11.22 -15.94 8.67
C ILE A 61 12.64 -15.51 9.00
N GLU A 62 13.58 -15.88 8.15
CA GLU A 62 15.00 -15.51 8.20
C GLU A 62 15.31 -14.58 7.05
N CYS A 63 15.93 -13.43 7.32
CA CYS A 63 16.28 -12.41 6.33
C CYS A 63 17.78 -12.42 6.06
N LYS A 64 18.18 -12.44 4.80
CA LYS A 64 19.58 -12.41 4.38
C LYS A 64 19.83 -11.29 3.38
N TYR A 65 20.40 -10.21 3.88
CA TYR A 65 20.84 -9.05 3.09
C TYR A 65 22.31 -9.25 2.65
N TRP A 66 22.55 -10.32 1.87
CA TRP A 66 23.87 -10.67 1.37
C TRP A 66 23.98 -10.37 -0.12
N GLU A 67 25.22 -10.08 -0.57
CA GLU A 67 25.51 -9.89 -2.00
C GLU A 67 25.67 -11.24 -2.73
N GLU A 68 25.79 -12.34 -1.99
CA GLU A 68 25.92 -13.67 -2.53
C GLU A 68 24.61 -14.45 -2.44
N ASN A 69 24.43 -15.42 -3.34
CA ASN A 69 23.29 -16.32 -3.31
C ASN A 69 23.32 -17.19 -2.05
N ILE A 70 22.16 -17.39 -1.46
CA ILE A 70 22.00 -18.26 -0.28
C ILE A 70 22.24 -19.71 -0.68
N ASN A 71 23.13 -20.35 0.05
CA ASN A 71 23.48 -21.76 -0.15
C ASN A 71 22.57 -22.70 0.67
N LYS A 72 22.75 -24.01 0.44
CA LYS A 72 21.99 -25.07 1.11
C LYS A 72 22.11 -25.04 2.63
N ASP A 73 23.25 -24.62 3.19
CA ASP A 73 23.48 -24.67 4.64
C ASP A 73 22.52 -23.76 5.42
N ILE A 74 22.19 -22.60 4.86
CA ILE A 74 21.20 -21.72 5.47
C ILE A 74 19.81 -22.35 5.44
N ILE A 75 19.47 -23.06 4.36
CA ILE A 75 18.19 -23.78 4.28
C ILE A 75 18.14 -24.88 5.34
N MET A 76 19.24 -25.63 5.53
CA MET A 76 19.33 -26.65 6.56
C MET A 76 19.15 -26.08 7.97
N LYS A 77 19.80 -24.92 8.26
CA LYS A 77 19.64 -24.24 9.55
C LYS A 77 18.18 -23.86 9.82
N VAL A 78 17.50 -23.26 8.84
CA VAL A 78 16.09 -22.84 9.01
C VAL A 78 15.18 -24.07 9.13
N ALA A 79 15.43 -25.12 8.37
CA ALA A 79 14.66 -26.36 8.47
C ALA A 79 14.77 -27.01 9.86
N GLU A 80 15.96 -27.00 10.48
CA GLU A 80 16.19 -27.46 11.84
C GLU A 80 15.43 -26.62 12.87
N ILE A 81 15.47 -25.30 12.73
CA ILE A 81 14.69 -24.39 13.59
C ILE A 81 13.18 -24.69 13.49
N VAL A 82 12.66 -24.87 12.29
CA VAL A 82 11.25 -25.22 12.06
C VAL A 82 10.88 -26.54 12.75
N GLU A 83 11.73 -27.56 12.62
CA GLU A 83 11.52 -28.88 13.20
C GLU A 83 11.56 -28.85 14.73
N ASP A 84 12.57 -28.18 15.30
CA ASP A 84 12.72 -28.09 16.76
C ASP A 84 11.62 -27.23 17.39
N THR A 85 11.24 -26.11 16.77
CA THR A 85 10.21 -25.21 17.33
C THR A 85 8.79 -25.71 17.09
N GLY A 86 8.59 -26.64 16.16
CA GLY A 86 7.27 -27.07 15.72
C GLY A 86 6.52 -25.99 14.92
N ALA A 87 7.24 -25.04 14.36
CA ALA A 87 6.66 -24.06 13.45
C ALA A 87 6.10 -24.75 12.19
N SER A 88 5.00 -24.24 11.67
CA SER A 88 4.33 -24.83 10.51
C SER A 88 5.07 -24.56 9.20
N LYS A 89 5.84 -23.47 9.14
CA LYS A 89 6.54 -23.02 7.94
C LYS A 89 7.82 -22.27 8.28
N GLY A 90 8.86 -22.47 7.48
CA GLY A 90 10.03 -21.61 7.40
C GLY A 90 10.05 -20.86 6.09
N ILE A 91 10.49 -19.60 6.11
CA ILE A 91 10.67 -18.78 4.92
C ILE A 91 12.04 -18.11 5.02
N ILE A 92 12.76 -18.07 3.91
CA ILE A 92 14.02 -17.34 3.81
C ILE A 92 13.83 -16.22 2.78
N VAL A 93 14.11 -14.99 3.22
CA VAL A 93 14.04 -13.80 2.37
C VAL A 93 15.47 -13.39 2.05
N SER A 94 15.83 -13.42 0.77
CA SER A 94 17.16 -13.10 0.25
C SER A 94 17.14 -11.88 -0.64
N LYS A 95 18.18 -11.04 -0.55
CA LYS A 95 18.40 -9.92 -1.50
C LYS A 95 18.83 -10.42 -2.88
N ASN A 96 19.71 -11.43 -2.93
CA ASN A 96 20.41 -11.80 -4.16
C ASN A 96 20.04 -13.20 -4.69
N GLY A 97 19.01 -13.83 -4.11
CA GLY A 97 18.54 -15.14 -4.58
C GLY A 97 19.22 -16.33 -3.92
N PHE A 98 19.16 -17.48 -4.59
CA PHE A 98 19.49 -18.79 -4.03
C PHE A 98 20.30 -19.62 -5.01
N THR A 99 21.19 -20.48 -4.51
CA THR A 99 21.87 -21.47 -5.36
C THR A 99 20.90 -22.57 -5.79
N PRO A 100 21.16 -23.26 -6.92
CA PRO A 100 20.32 -24.37 -7.37
C PRO A 100 20.12 -25.47 -6.33
N ASP A 101 21.18 -25.80 -5.57
CA ASP A 101 21.11 -26.79 -4.50
C ASP A 101 20.24 -26.32 -3.33
N ALA A 102 20.30 -25.02 -3.00
CA ALA A 102 19.43 -24.42 -1.99
C ALA A 102 17.96 -24.50 -2.40
N VAL A 103 17.64 -24.19 -3.66
CA VAL A 103 16.27 -24.28 -4.21
C VAL A 103 15.75 -25.72 -4.14
N ALA A 104 16.56 -26.68 -4.60
CA ALA A 104 16.17 -28.10 -4.57
C ALA A 104 15.93 -28.60 -3.13
N PHE A 105 16.81 -28.21 -2.22
CA PHE A 105 16.72 -28.65 -0.82
C PHE A 105 15.57 -27.95 -0.07
N ALA A 106 15.33 -26.66 -0.34
CA ALA A 106 14.20 -25.93 0.23
C ALA A 106 12.85 -26.56 -0.20
N LYS A 107 12.73 -26.94 -1.45
CA LYS A 107 11.55 -27.67 -1.96
C LYS A 107 11.34 -28.99 -1.18
N TYR A 108 12.42 -29.76 -0.97
CA TYR A 108 12.35 -31.01 -0.21
C TYR A 108 11.92 -30.78 1.24
N LYS A 109 12.48 -29.76 1.90
CA LYS A 109 12.17 -29.41 3.30
C LYS A 109 10.94 -28.52 3.49
N ASN A 110 10.21 -28.22 2.42
CA ASN A 110 9.06 -27.32 2.44
C ASN A 110 9.36 -25.91 3.01
N ILE A 111 10.57 -25.40 2.77
CA ILE A 111 10.98 -24.05 3.13
C ILE A 111 10.60 -23.09 2.00
N GLY A 112 9.94 -21.98 2.33
CA GLY A 112 9.61 -20.91 1.38
C GLY A 112 10.85 -20.10 1.04
N LEU A 113 11.02 -19.76 -0.23
CA LEU A 113 12.09 -18.87 -0.70
C LEU A 113 11.45 -17.61 -1.29
N VAL A 114 11.93 -16.47 -0.86
CA VAL A 114 11.48 -15.14 -1.33
C VAL A 114 12.71 -14.33 -1.70
N GLU A 115 12.72 -13.76 -2.88
CA GLU A 115 13.69 -12.78 -3.30
C GLU A 115 13.07 -11.38 -3.12
N LEU A 116 13.69 -10.57 -2.25
CA LEU A 116 13.26 -9.21 -1.96
C LEU A 116 14.39 -8.24 -2.30
N ARG A 117 14.30 -7.61 -3.45
CA ARG A 117 15.26 -6.63 -3.97
C ARG A 117 14.54 -5.49 -4.68
N GLU A 118 15.27 -4.43 -4.96
CA GLU A 118 14.76 -3.40 -5.84
C GLU A 118 14.56 -3.97 -7.25
N PRO A 119 13.46 -3.60 -7.92
CA PRO A 119 13.20 -4.08 -9.27
C PRO A 119 14.25 -3.53 -10.25
N THR A 120 14.72 -4.37 -11.14
CA THR A 120 15.59 -4.03 -12.27
C THR A 120 14.76 -3.70 -13.51
N ASP A 121 15.40 -3.21 -14.56
CA ASP A 121 14.69 -2.92 -15.83
C ASP A 121 14.10 -4.20 -16.45
N ASP A 122 14.75 -5.34 -16.30
CA ASP A 122 14.27 -6.64 -16.78
C ASP A 122 12.97 -7.10 -16.11
N ASP A 123 12.76 -6.72 -14.86
CA ASP A 123 11.51 -7.04 -14.13
C ASP A 123 10.28 -6.32 -14.73
N TRP A 124 10.52 -5.27 -15.51
CA TRP A 124 9.49 -4.49 -16.19
C TRP A 124 9.22 -4.92 -17.62
N GLU A 125 9.99 -5.88 -18.15
CA GLU A 125 9.78 -6.38 -19.51
C GLU A 125 8.35 -6.94 -19.67
N GLY A 126 7.63 -6.41 -20.65
CA GLY A 126 6.22 -6.78 -20.89
C GLY A 126 5.22 -6.24 -19.84
N ARG A 127 5.64 -5.37 -18.92
CA ARG A 127 4.78 -4.75 -17.88
C ARG A 127 4.72 -3.23 -18.03
N ILE A 128 3.65 -2.64 -17.55
CA ILE A 128 3.50 -1.18 -17.54
C ILE A 128 4.29 -0.61 -16.36
N ARG A 129 5.38 0.12 -16.67
CA ARG A 129 6.20 0.82 -15.67
C ARG A 129 5.70 2.24 -15.38
N THR A 130 5.16 2.88 -16.39
CA THR A 130 4.72 4.28 -16.28
C THR A 130 3.38 4.46 -16.97
N ILE A 131 2.43 5.08 -16.27
CA ILE A 131 1.17 5.52 -16.84
C ILE A 131 1.15 7.05 -16.79
N GLN A 132 1.04 7.70 -17.95
CA GLN A 132 0.95 9.15 -18.03
C GLN A 132 -0.49 9.55 -18.30
N PHE A 133 -1.07 10.35 -17.39
CA PHE A 133 -2.40 10.91 -17.54
C PHE A 133 -2.32 12.39 -17.92
N ASN A 134 -2.94 12.75 -19.01
CA ASN A 134 -3.17 14.16 -19.36
C ASN A 134 -4.62 14.49 -18.97
N MET A 135 -4.80 15.34 -17.96
CA MET A 135 -6.11 15.77 -17.51
C MET A 135 -6.32 17.24 -17.91
N ASN A 136 -7.29 17.47 -18.78
CA ASN A 136 -7.74 18.83 -19.10
C ASN A 136 -8.96 19.13 -18.23
N MET A 137 -8.81 20.12 -17.35
CA MET A 137 -9.92 20.61 -16.54
C MET A 137 -10.49 21.89 -17.18
N LEU A 138 -11.71 21.83 -17.63
CA LEU A 138 -12.46 23.01 -18.08
C LEU A 138 -13.12 23.61 -16.84
N LEU A 139 -12.61 24.77 -16.40
CA LEU A 139 -13.25 25.56 -15.37
C LEU A 139 -14.17 26.58 -16.09
N PRO A 140 -15.48 26.55 -15.86
CA PRO A 140 -16.36 27.58 -16.38
C PRO A 140 -15.98 28.91 -15.73
N GLN A 141 -15.66 29.90 -16.54
CA GLN A 141 -15.44 31.28 -16.09
C GLN A 141 -16.65 32.11 -16.47
N VAL A 142 -17.23 32.80 -15.48
CA VAL A 142 -18.27 33.80 -15.73
C VAL A 142 -17.59 35.11 -16.15
N ASN A 143 -17.55 35.38 -17.44
CA ASN A 143 -16.89 36.57 -17.98
C ASN A 143 -17.78 37.84 -17.91
N GLY A 144 -19.03 37.68 -17.58
CA GLY A 144 -19.98 38.80 -17.41
C GLY A 144 -21.35 38.29 -17.02
N ILE A 145 -22.09 39.10 -16.32
CA ILE A 145 -23.48 38.84 -15.98
C ILE A 145 -24.28 40.06 -16.53
N GLU A 146 -25.16 39.77 -17.45
CA GLU A 146 -26.11 40.78 -17.96
C GLU A 146 -27.44 40.58 -17.25
N LEU A 147 -27.89 41.63 -16.54
CA LEU A 147 -29.15 41.61 -15.84
C LEU A 147 -30.18 42.37 -16.66
N ILE A 148 -31.18 41.66 -17.15
CA ILE A 148 -32.33 42.27 -17.82
C ILE A 148 -33.37 42.58 -16.75
N ILE A 149 -33.47 43.86 -16.39
CA ILE A 149 -34.39 44.35 -15.36
C ILE A 149 -35.49 45.14 -16.02
N SER A 150 -36.75 44.92 -15.60
CA SER A 150 -37.86 45.69 -16.14
C SER A 150 -37.77 47.19 -15.76
N PRO A 151 -38.25 48.11 -16.60
CA PRO A 151 -38.23 49.54 -16.29
C PRO A 151 -38.91 49.90 -14.97
N GLU A 152 -39.96 49.18 -14.63
CA GLU A 152 -40.70 49.39 -13.37
C GLU A 152 -39.82 49.01 -12.16
N THR A 153 -39.05 47.90 -12.23
CA THR A 153 -38.13 47.49 -11.18
C THR A 153 -36.98 48.46 -11.05
N ILE A 154 -36.43 48.97 -12.16
CA ILE A 154 -35.35 49.97 -12.13
C ILE A 154 -35.78 51.23 -11.35
N SER A 155 -37.02 51.67 -11.53
CA SER A 155 -37.55 52.87 -10.84
C SER A 155 -37.61 52.70 -9.30
N THR A 156 -37.66 51.49 -8.81
CA THR A 156 -37.70 51.13 -7.38
C THR A 156 -36.34 50.91 -6.74
N LEU A 157 -35.29 50.69 -7.54
CA LEU A 157 -33.94 50.47 -7.07
C LEU A 157 -33.28 51.77 -6.59
N LYS A 158 -32.78 51.78 -5.36
CA LYS A 158 -32.00 52.90 -4.81
C LYS A 158 -30.51 52.59 -5.01
N GLN A 159 -29.69 53.64 -5.09
CA GLN A 159 -28.25 53.49 -5.15
C GLN A 159 -27.74 52.70 -3.92
N GLY A 160 -27.00 51.63 -4.16
CA GLY A 160 -26.51 50.72 -3.12
C GLY A 160 -27.44 49.54 -2.77
N SER A 161 -28.51 49.33 -3.52
CA SER A 161 -29.33 48.13 -3.38
C SER A 161 -28.49 46.86 -3.60
N ARG A 162 -28.71 45.83 -2.77
CA ARG A 162 -28.07 44.55 -2.88
C ARG A 162 -29.09 43.53 -3.43
N MET A 163 -28.66 42.76 -4.41
CA MET A 163 -29.45 41.67 -4.95
C MET A 163 -28.96 40.34 -4.34
N ARG A 164 -29.89 39.46 -4.00
CA ARG A 164 -29.58 38.11 -3.64
C ARG A 164 -29.43 37.28 -4.90
N VAL A 165 -28.24 36.65 -5.04
CA VAL A 165 -27.90 35.83 -6.22
C VAL A 165 -28.50 34.42 -6.18
N GLU A 166 -29.05 34.02 -5.05
CA GLU A 166 -29.66 32.70 -4.81
C GLU A 166 -30.81 32.35 -5.77
N PHE A 167 -31.38 33.37 -6.39
CA PHE A 167 -32.53 33.24 -7.33
C PHE A 167 -32.13 33.39 -8.81
N LEU A 168 -30.81 33.43 -9.10
CA LEU A 168 -30.35 33.54 -10.48
C LEU A 168 -30.09 32.15 -11.06
N ASP A 169 -30.70 31.90 -12.21
CA ASP A 169 -30.45 30.70 -12.99
C ASP A 169 -29.62 31.05 -14.23
N PHE A 170 -28.68 30.18 -14.59
CA PHE A 170 -27.96 30.24 -15.85
C PHE A 170 -28.70 29.41 -16.89
N GLU A 171 -28.88 29.97 -18.07
CA GLU A 171 -29.32 29.22 -19.23
C GLU A 171 -28.12 28.92 -20.13
N TYR A 172 -27.88 27.64 -20.40
CA TYR A 172 -26.86 27.18 -21.32
C TYR A 172 -27.37 27.31 -22.78
N PRO A 173 -26.44 27.36 -23.76
CA PRO A 173 -26.81 27.41 -25.18
C PRO A 173 -27.67 26.23 -25.66
N ASP A 174 -27.67 25.10 -24.92
CA ASP A 174 -28.51 23.94 -25.16
C ASP A 174 -29.91 24.03 -24.50
N GLY A 175 -30.21 25.16 -23.85
CA GLY A 175 -31.48 25.42 -23.17
C GLY A 175 -31.58 24.84 -21.76
N LYS A 176 -30.51 24.26 -21.24
CA LYS A 176 -30.45 23.75 -19.86
C LYS A 176 -30.24 24.89 -18.88
N THR A 177 -31.01 24.93 -17.79
CA THR A 177 -30.88 25.93 -16.73
C THR A 177 -30.25 25.30 -15.47
N GLU A 178 -29.34 26.00 -14.82
CA GLU A 178 -28.79 25.65 -13.52
C GLU A 178 -28.70 26.88 -12.61
N ASN A 179 -29.00 26.68 -11.32
CA ASN A 179 -28.97 27.78 -10.36
C ASN A 179 -27.51 28.14 -9.98
N ILE A 180 -27.23 29.45 -9.88
CA ILE A 180 -25.88 29.99 -9.58
C ILE A 180 -25.36 29.53 -8.23
N GLU A 181 -26.22 29.26 -7.25
CA GLU A 181 -25.84 28.83 -5.90
C GLU A 181 -25.02 27.56 -5.92
N LYS A 182 -25.33 26.63 -6.83
CA LYS A 182 -24.57 25.39 -7.05
C LYS A 182 -23.10 25.64 -7.38
N TYR A 183 -22.80 26.68 -8.16
CA TYR A 183 -21.45 27.07 -8.53
C TYR A 183 -20.72 27.80 -7.41
N ILE A 184 -21.37 28.67 -6.69
CA ILE A 184 -20.79 29.40 -5.56
C ILE A 184 -20.41 28.43 -4.42
N THR A 185 -21.23 27.43 -4.17
CA THR A 185 -20.93 26.39 -3.14
C THR A 185 -19.72 25.55 -3.52
N ILE A 186 -19.54 25.21 -4.79
CA ILE A 186 -18.38 24.45 -5.28
C ILE A 186 -17.08 25.26 -5.13
N VAL A 187 -17.10 26.57 -5.36
CA VAL A 187 -15.93 27.44 -5.19
C VAL A 187 -15.56 27.60 -3.71
N ARG A 188 -16.52 27.78 -2.82
CA ARG A 188 -16.30 27.90 -1.37
C ARG A 188 -15.74 26.64 -0.73
N SER A 189 -16.02 25.46 -1.23
CA SER A 189 -15.51 24.20 -0.71
C SER A 189 -14.06 23.88 -1.11
N LYS A 190 -13.44 24.71 -1.96
CA LYS A 190 -12.04 24.54 -2.41
C LYS A 190 -11.04 25.49 -1.76
N GLU A 191 -11.50 26.38 -0.87
CA GLU A 191 -10.63 27.32 -0.12
C GLU A 191 -10.35 26.87 1.33
N ILE A 192 -10.38 25.55 1.61
CA ILE A 192 -9.97 25.00 2.91
C ILE A 192 -8.81 24.04 2.72
#